data_9045fa97be08b0d40451973e5a18cd8e
#
_entry.id   9045fa97be08b0d40451973e5a18cd8e
#
_cell.length_a   1.000
_cell.length_b   1.000
_cell.length_c   1.000
_cell.angle_alpha   90.00
_cell.angle_beta   90.00
_cell.angle_gamma   90.00
#
_symmetry.space_group_name_H-M   'P 1'
#
loop_
_entity.id
_entity.type
_entity.pdbx_description
1 polymer ?
#
loop_
_entity_poly.entity_id
_entity_poly.type
_entity_poly.pdbx_seq_one_letter_code
_entity_poly.pdbx_strand_id
1 'polypeptide(L)'
;GGTLSAKEGGLFYTTNTESTITLNHVDIQQDGDSDFFLKCTGNNNQRGWGTAGANGADCLFTAIDQEMNGDILWDSISNLNAYLTEGTVWTGSVQDDESSVTTTGDGTCNLTIDKDSTWIVTGDSTLTSLNNAGTIKDADGNTVTVKGSDGTVYVKGTSDYTITVGSYQD
;
A
#
# COMPACT_ATOMS: atom_id res chain seq x y z
N GLY A 1 16.19 -3.12 -15.55
CA GLY A 1 15.12 -2.15 -15.75
C GLY A 1 14.36 -2.38 -17.04
N GLY A 2 13.25 -1.75 -17.19
CA GLY A 2 12.35 -1.78 -18.33
C GLY A 2 11.33 -0.68 -18.17
N THR A 3 10.41 -0.53 -19.10
CA THR A 3 9.32 0.43 -19.01
C THR A 3 8.00 -0.32 -18.83
N LEU A 4 7.20 0.12 -17.87
CA LEU A 4 5.84 -0.35 -17.64
C LEU A 4 4.89 0.82 -17.82
N SER A 5 3.85 0.65 -18.62
CA SER A 5 2.87 1.71 -18.86
C SER A 5 1.44 1.23 -18.66
N ALA A 6 0.61 2.09 -18.06
CA ALA A 6 -0.83 1.91 -17.95
C ALA A 6 -1.54 3.17 -18.42
N LYS A 7 -2.61 3.02 -19.20
CA LYS A 7 -3.38 4.15 -19.73
C LYS A 7 -4.63 4.46 -18.92
N GLU A 8 -5.24 3.46 -18.34
CA GLU A 8 -6.48 3.58 -17.57
C GLU A 8 -6.48 2.57 -16.41
N GLY A 9 -7.22 2.86 -15.35
CA GLY A 9 -7.35 2.02 -14.18
C GLY A 9 -6.12 2.00 -13.28
N GLY A 10 -5.94 0.92 -12.54
CA GLY A 10 -4.77 0.73 -11.68
C GLY A 10 -3.63 -0.01 -12.37
N LEU A 11 -2.43 0.13 -11.81
CA LEU A 11 -1.24 -0.49 -12.37
C LEU A 11 -1.16 -1.99 -12.09
N PHE A 12 -1.38 -2.38 -10.82
CA PHE A 12 -1.38 -3.77 -10.39
C PHE A 12 -2.65 -4.11 -9.63
N TYR A 13 -3.28 -5.19 -10.01
CA TYR A 13 -4.42 -5.75 -9.28
C TYR A 13 -4.22 -7.25 -9.05
N THR A 14 -4.21 -7.64 -7.79
CA THR A 14 -4.14 -9.05 -7.36
C THR A 14 -5.38 -9.40 -6.54
N THR A 15 -6.02 -10.50 -6.88
CA THR A 15 -7.26 -10.97 -6.27
C THR A 15 -7.39 -12.48 -6.41
N ASN A 16 -7.92 -13.15 -5.41
CA ASN A 16 -8.19 -14.61 -5.40
C ASN A 16 -6.96 -15.46 -5.76
N THR A 17 -5.75 -15.01 -5.40
CA THR A 17 -4.51 -15.71 -5.74
C THR A 17 -3.37 -15.30 -4.81
N GLU A 18 -2.34 -16.13 -4.80
CA GLU A 18 -1.01 -15.75 -4.31
C GLU A 18 -0.23 -15.09 -5.46
N SER A 19 0.46 -14.00 -5.16
CA SER A 19 1.27 -13.30 -6.14
C SER A 19 2.54 -12.72 -5.53
N THR A 20 3.58 -12.65 -6.34
CA THR A 20 4.82 -11.95 -6.02
C THR A 20 5.08 -10.91 -7.10
N ILE A 21 5.22 -9.66 -6.70
CA ILE A 21 5.53 -8.54 -7.58
C ILE A 21 6.84 -7.93 -7.10
N THR A 22 7.84 -7.89 -7.98
CA THR A 22 9.10 -7.24 -7.71
C THR A 22 9.38 -6.20 -8.78
N LEU A 23 9.54 -4.96 -8.37
CA LEU A 23 9.99 -3.86 -9.23
C LEU A 23 11.40 -3.49 -8.87
N ASN A 24 12.29 -3.48 -9.84
CA ASN A 24 13.68 -3.10 -9.66
C ASN A 24 14.08 -2.13 -10.77
N HIS A 25 14.12 -0.85 -10.42
CA HIS A 25 14.49 0.24 -11.33
C HIS A 25 13.71 0.18 -12.66
N VAL A 26 12.38 0.06 -12.54
CA VAL A 26 11.46 0.05 -13.68
C VAL A 26 10.95 1.47 -13.91
N ASP A 27 11.01 1.93 -15.15
CA ASP A 27 10.38 3.19 -15.56
C ASP A 27 8.87 2.99 -15.67
N ILE A 28 8.12 3.62 -14.77
CA ILE A 28 6.66 3.52 -14.71
C ILE A 28 6.05 4.77 -15.34
N GLN A 29 5.28 4.55 -16.39
CA GLN A 29 4.56 5.59 -17.12
C GLN A 29 3.06 5.39 -16.92
N GLN A 30 2.47 6.25 -16.10
CA GLN A 30 1.02 6.28 -15.88
C GLN A 30 0.44 7.52 -16.54
N ASP A 31 -0.57 7.32 -17.39
CA ASP A 31 -1.32 8.41 -18.00
C ASP A 31 -2.43 8.88 -17.05
N GLY A 32 -2.29 10.11 -16.53
CA GLY A 32 -3.36 10.83 -15.86
C GLY A 32 -3.91 10.19 -14.59
N ASP A 33 -5.20 10.00 -14.55
CA ASP A 33 -5.93 9.58 -13.36
C ASP A 33 -5.89 8.05 -13.19
N SER A 34 -4.75 7.52 -12.71
CA SER A 34 -4.68 6.13 -12.29
C SER A 34 -5.46 5.93 -11.00
N ASP A 35 -6.39 4.96 -10.97
CA ASP A 35 -7.25 4.68 -9.82
C ASP A 35 -6.45 4.20 -8.60
N PHE A 36 -5.36 3.46 -8.84
CA PHE A 36 -4.46 2.95 -7.79
C PHE A 36 -3.13 2.49 -8.39
N PHE A 37 -2.12 2.40 -7.54
CA PHE A 37 -0.85 1.76 -7.89
C PHE A 37 -0.93 0.23 -7.72
N LEU A 38 -1.34 -0.22 -6.55
CA LEU A 38 -1.51 -1.63 -6.20
C LEU A 38 -2.85 -1.84 -5.50
N LYS A 39 -3.63 -2.78 -5.99
CA LYS A 39 -4.84 -3.26 -5.32
C LYS A 39 -4.68 -4.73 -4.98
N CYS A 40 -4.69 -5.03 -3.68
CA CYS A 40 -4.60 -6.39 -3.12
C CYS A 40 -5.89 -6.64 -2.31
N THR A 41 -6.93 -7.10 -2.99
CA THR A 41 -8.28 -7.22 -2.41
C THR A 41 -9.01 -8.46 -2.93
N GLY A 42 -10.11 -8.80 -2.27
CA GLY A 42 -11.13 -9.63 -2.88
C GLY A 42 -11.78 -8.95 -4.10
N ASN A 43 -12.74 -9.66 -4.69
CA ASN A 43 -13.53 -9.14 -5.79
C ASN A 43 -15.02 -9.52 -5.63
N ASN A 44 -15.90 -8.85 -6.39
CA ASN A 44 -17.34 -9.07 -6.33
C ASN A 44 -17.82 -10.30 -7.12
N ASN A 45 -16.89 -11.16 -7.52
CA ASN A 45 -17.17 -12.38 -8.30
C ASN A 45 -17.93 -12.14 -9.62
N GLN A 46 -17.89 -10.94 -10.16
CA GLN A 46 -18.58 -10.60 -11.42
C GLN A 46 -18.06 -11.40 -12.62
N ARG A 47 -16.84 -11.91 -12.53
CA ARG A 47 -16.19 -12.71 -13.57
C ARG A 47 -16.01 -14.18 -13.19
N GLY A 48 -16.66 -14.62 -12.10
CA GLY A 48 -16.56 -15.99 -11.61
C GLY A 48 -15.21 -16.33 -10.95
N TRP A 49 -14.48 -15.34 -10.45
CA TRP A 49 -13.19 -15.53 -9.80
C TRP A 49 -13.34 -15.76 -8.29
N GLY A 50 -13.42 -17.03 -7.92
CA GLY A 50 -13.55 -17.46 -6.53
C GLY A 50 -14.95 -17.28 -5.96
N THR A 51 -15.03 -17.24 -4.66
CA THR A 51 -16.27 -17.03 -3.90
C THR A 51 -16.27 -15.63 -3.30
N ALA A 52 -17.30 -14.84 -3.56
CA ALA A 52 -17.43 -13.51 -2.98
C ALA A 52 -17.28 -13.56 -1.45
N GLY A 53 -16.47 -12.66 -0.89
CA GLY A 53 -16.14 -12.62 0.54
C GLY A 53 -15.07 -13.63 1.01
N ALA A 54 -14.63 -14.53 0.12
CA ALA A 54 -13.56 -15.51 0.39
C ALA A 54 -12.56 -15.60 -0.76
N ASN A 55 -12.45 -14.56 -1.56
CA ASN A 55 -11.58 -14.47 -2.73
C ASN A 55 -10.53 -13.36 -2.59
N GLY A 56 -10.03 -13.16 -1.39
CA GLY A 56 -8.91 -12.28 -1.09
C GLY A 56 -7.63 -12.70 -1.79
N ALA A 57 -6.63 -11.83 -1.76
CA ALA A 57 -5.33 -12.07 -2.34
C ALA A 57 -4.25 -12.18 -1.27
N ASP A 58 -3.21 -12.95 -1.56
CA ASP A 58 -1.93 -12.92 -0.84
C ASP A 58 -0.87 -12.33 -1.76
N CYS A 59 -0.36 -11.15 -1.43
CA CYS A 59 0.63 -10.48 -2.26
C CYS A 59 1.91 -10.17 -1.48
N LEU A 60 3.04 -10.59 -2.04
CA LEU A 60 4.36 -10.12 -1.66
C LEU A 60 4.79 -9.07 -2.70
N PHE A 61 4.93 -7.83 -2.26
CA PHE A 61 5.36 -6.71 -3.11
C PHE A 61 6.72 -6.20 -2.64
N THR A 62 7.67 -6.08 -3.56
CA THR A 62 9.00 -5.52 -3.26
C THR A 62 9.37 -4.47 -4.31
N ALA A 63 9.68 -3.28 -3.84
CA ALA A 63 10.24 -2.20 -4.65
C ALA A 63 11.72 -2.00 -4.30
N ILE A 64 12.57 -2.00 -5.31
CA ILE A 64 14.02 -1.88 -5.20
C ILE A 64 14.47 -0.72 -6.07
N ASP A 65 15.05 0.33 -5.46
CA ASP A 65 15.51 1.52 -6.20
C ASP A 65 14.43 2.01 -7.18
N GLN A 66 13.22 2.20 -6.66
CA GLN A 66 12.01 2.39 -7.45
C GLN A 66 11.37 3.73 -7.15
N GLU A 67 10.93 4.43 -8.18
CA GLU A 67 10.00 5.57 -8.05
C GLU A 67 8.58 5.09 -8.35
N MET A 68 7.64 5.38 -7.45
CA MET A 68 6.26 4.92 -7.54
C MET A 68 5.28 6.02 -7.17
N ASN A 69 4.17 6.11 -7.88
CA ASN A 69 3.06 7.01 -7.60
C ASN A 69 1.73 6.26 -7.62
N GLY A 70 0.88 6.58 -6.67
CA GLY A 70 -0.49 6.07 -6.57
C GLY A 70 -0.74 5.30 -5.27
N ASP A 71 -2.02 5.10 -4.99
CA ASP A 71 -2.46 4.51 -3.74
C ASP A 71 -2.32 2.99 -3.72
N ILE A 72 -2.13 2.45 -2.53
CA ILE A 72 -2.21 1.02 -2.24
C ILE A 72 -3.55 0.76 -1.57
N LEU A 73 -4.33 -0.16 -2.14
CA LEU A 73 -5.61 -0.59 -1.62
C LEU A 73 -5.50 -2.03 -1.13
N TRP A 74 -6.04 -2.30 0.04
CA TRP A 74 -6.12 -3.64 0.63
C TRP A 74 -7.46 -3.84 1.34
N ASP A 75 -7.80 -5.06 1.71
CA ASP A 75 -9.01 -5.36 2.47
C ASP A 75 -8.76 -6.43 3.56
N SER A 76 -9.75 -6.61 4.43
CA SER A 76 -9.66 -7.52 5.57
C SER A 76 -9.71 -9.01 5.22
N ILE A 77 -9.89 -9.37 3.95
CA ILE A 77 -9.84 -10.77 3.48
C ILE A 77 -8.57 -11.07 2.69
N SER A 78 -7.64 -10.10 2.61
CA SER A 78 -6.38 -10.21 1.85
C SER A 78 -5.17 -10.01 2.75
N ASN A 79 -4.00 -10.49 2.31
CA ASN A 79 -2.74 -10.25 2.97
C ASN A 79 -1.77 -9.56 2.01
N LEU A 80 -1.29 -8.40 2.39
CA LEU A 80 -0.26 -7.67 1.66
C LEU A 80 0.97 -7.49 2.54
N ASN A 81 2.10 -7.97 2.05
CA ASN A 81 3.41 -7.65 2.62
C ASN A 81 4.18 -6.83 1.58
N ALA A 82 4.46 -5.58 1.90
CA ALA A 82 5.11 -4.63 1.01
C ALA A 82 6.44 -4.16 1.60
N TYR A 83 7.47 -4.13 0.75
CA TYR A 83 8.82 -3.72 1.11
C TYR A 83 9.29 -2.62 0.17
N LEU A 84 9.69 -1.48 0.74
CA LEU A 84 10.35 -0.38 0.03
C LEU A 84 11.84 -0.41 0.38
N THR A 85 12.68 -0.63 -0.60
CA THR A 85 14.11 -0.87 -0.38
C THR A 85 15.00 -0.10 -1.34
N GLU A 86 16.26 0.06 -0.92
CA GLU A 86 17.36 0.58 -1.73
C GLU A 86 17.09 1.96 -2.35
N GLY A 87 16.52 2.88 -1.58
CA GLY A 87 16.27 4.24 -2.06
C GLY A 87 14.94 4.42 -2.78
N THR A 88 14.03 3.46 -2.67
CA THR A 88 12.67 3.59 -3.21
C THR A 88 11.97 4.83 -2.67
N VAL A 89 11.33 5.59 -3.56
CA VAL A 89 10.47 6.72 -3.22
C VAL A 89 9.05 6.42 -3.69
N TRP A 90 8.14 6.33 -2.74
CA TRP A 90 6.73 6.11 -3.03
C TRP A 90 5.89 7.30 -2.59
N THR A 91 5.07 7.80 -3.51
CA THR A 91 4.10 8.87 -3.27
C THR A 91 2.70 8.28 -3.36
N GLY A 92 1.97 8.29 -2.26
CA GLY A 92 0.62 7.71 -2.22
C GLY A 92 0.09 7.55 -0.79
N SER A 93 -1.06 6.91 -0.68
CA SER A 93 -1.71 6.55 0.58
C SER A 93 -2.02 5.06 0.64
N VAL A 94 -2.30 4.54 1.84
CA VAL A 94 -2.79 3.17 2.04
C VAL A 94 -4.25 3.22 2.46
N GLN A 95 -5.13 2.61 1.68
CA GLN A 95 -6.56 2.61 1.91
C GLN A 95 -7.07 1.20 2.21
N ASP A 96 -7.84 1.08 3.28
CA ASP A 96 -8.63 -0.10 3.60
C ASP A 96 -9.92 -0.06 2.78
N ASP A 97 -9.97 -0.84 1.71
CA ASP A 97 -11.11 -0.89 0.75
C ASP A 97 -11.94 -2.15 0.97
N GLU A 98 -12.91 -2.07 1.85
CA GLU A 98 -13.82 -3.18 2.20
C GLU A 98 -14.97 -3.38 1.20
N SER A 99 -14.95 -2.74 0.03
CA SER A 99 -16.04 -2.77 -0.96
C SER A 99 -16.38 -4.17 -1.49
N SER A 100 -15.42 -5.10 -1.47
CA SER A 100 -15.59 -6.49 -1.90
C SER A 100 -15.69 -7.48 -0.75
N VAL A 101 -15.76 -7.00 0.49
CA VAL A 101 -15.84 -7.82 1.70
C VAL A 101 -17.29 -7.96 2.14
N THR A 102 -17.74 -9.20 2.35
CA THR A 102 -19.08 -9.49 2.89
C THR A 102 -19.04 -9.71 4.40
N THR A 103 -17.96 -10.26 4.91
CA THR A 103 -17.69 -10.45 6.34
C THR A 103 -16.23 -10.08 6.60
N THR A 104 -16.00 -9.18 7.54
CA THR A 104 -14.65 -8.79 7.95
C THR A 104 -13.83 -10.01 8.33
N GLY A 105 -12.65 -10.12 7.75
CA GLY A 105 -11.68 -11.20 7.98
C GLY A 105 -10.49 -10.76 8.80
N ASP A 106 -9.47 -11.59 8.82
CA ASP A 106 -8.22 -11.39 9.57
C ASP A 106 -7.05 -10.98 8.65
N GLY A 107 -7.37 -10.43 7.47
CA GLY A 107 -6.40 -9.96 6.51
C GLY A 107 -5.52 -8.85 7.06
N THR A 108 -4.32 -8.71 6.49
CA THR A 108 -3.31 -7.77 6.97
C THR A 108 -2.66 -7.00 5.83
N CYS A 109 -2.26 -5.77 6.14
CA CYS A 109 -1.38 -4.98 5.30
C CYS A 109 -0.16 -4.57 6.13
N ASN A 110 0.99 -5.11 5.77
CA ASN A 110 2.26 -4.88 6.47
C ASN A 110 3.22 -4.16 5.52
N LEU A 111 3.71 -3.01 5.94
CA LEU A 111 4.66 -2.19 5.18
C LEU A 111 5.98 -2.09 5.93
N THR A 112 7.06 -2.39 5.22
CA THR A 112 8.43 -2.21 5.69
C THR A 112 9.16 -1.23 4.80
N ILE A 113 9.76 -0.21 5.40
CA ILE A 113 10.53 0.83 4.73
C ILE A 113 11.96 0.77 5.25
N ASP A 114 12.92 0.53 4.38
CA ASP A 114 14.33 0.50 4.76
C ASP A 114 14.89 1.91 5.02
N LYS A 115 16.10 1.97 5.55
CA LYS A 115 16.76 3.22 5.95
C LYS A 115 16.96 4.24 4.83
N ASP A 116 17.01 3.79 3.59
CA ASP A 116 17.32 4.61 2.42
C ASP A 116 16.05 5.01 1.63
N SER A 117 14.90 4.45 2.00
CA SER A 117 13.62 4.63 1.28
C SER A 117 12.72 5.68 1.94
N THR A 118 11.80 6.21 1.14
CA THR A 118 10.89 7.29 1.54
C THR A 118 9.45 6.99 1.11
N TRP A 119 8.52 7.20 2.04
CA TRP A 119 7.10 7.30 1.75
C TRP A 119 6.65 8.76 1.81
N ILE A 120 6.18 9.29 0.69
CA ILE A 120 5.54 10.61 0.60
C ILE A 120 4.03 10.40 0.70
N VAL A 121 3.46 10.77 1.83
CA VAL A 121 2.06 10.51 2.17
C VAL A 121 1.16 11.57 1.53
N THR A 122 0.14 11.12 0.82
CA THR A 122 -0.82 11.99 0.11
C THR A 122 -2.23 11.96 0.69
N GLY A 123 -2.47 11.16 1.71
CA GLY A 123 -3.77 11.05 2.36
C GLY A 123 -3.70 10.24 3.65
N ASP A 124 -4.76 10.34 4.46
CA ASP A 124 -4.91 9.49 5.63
C ASP A 124 -4.79 8.03 5.22
N SER A 125 -4.04 7.27 6.00
CA SER A 125 -3.68 5.90 5.67
C SER A 125 -3.97 4.96 6.83
N THR A 126 -4.38 3.74 6.50
CA THR A 126 -4.66 2.68 7.47
C THR A 126 -3.98 1.40 7.04
N LEU A 127 -3.18 0.81 7.92
CA LEU A 127 -2.51 -0.47 7.69
C LEU A 127 -2.34 -1.24 9.00
N THR A 128 -2.05 -2.52 8.92
CA THR A 128 -1.95 -3.39 10.09
C THR A 128 -0.65 -3.17 10.85
N SER A 129 0.47 -3.16 10.14
CA SER A 129 1.78 -2.90 10.75
C SER A 129 2.67 -2.04 9.86
N LEU A 130 3.46 -1.20 10.50
CA LEU A 130 4.45 -0.34 9.87
C LEU A 130 5.79 -0.51 10.56
N ASN A 131 6.79 -0.97 9.80
CA ASN A 131 8.18 -1.04 10.22
C ASN A 131 8.96 0.00 9.39
N ASN A 132 9.37 1.10 10.02
CA ASN A 132 9.96 2.23 9.34
C ASN A 132 11.37 2.53 9.83
N ALA A 133 12.37 2.16 9.05
CA ALA A 133 13.75 2.62 9.26
C ALA A 133 14.13 3.82 8.38
N GLY A 134 13.22 4.23 7.47
CA GLY A 134 13.44 5.29 6.48
C GLY A 134 12.78 6.61 6.82
N THR A 135 12.25 7.27 5.81
CA THR A 135 11.62 8.59 5.92
C THR A 135 10.13 8.52 5.57
N ILE A 136 9.29 9.09 6.42
CA ILE A 136 7.87 9.30 6.14
C ILE A 136 7.55 10.78 6.29
N LYS A 137 7.06 11.40 5.22
CA LYS A 137 6.71 12.82 5.18
C LYS A 137 5.58 13.06 4.18
N ASP A 138 4.90 14.22 4.27
CA ASP A 138 4.00 14.66 3.21
C ASP A 138 4.74 15.38 2.07
N ALA A 139 4.00 15.84 1.06
CA ALA A 139 4.57 16.54 -0.10
C ALA A 139 5.25 17.87 0.26
N ASP A 140 4.86 18.49 1.36
CA ASP A 140 5.44 19.75 1.86
C ASP A 140 6.65 19.51 2.79
N GLY A 141 7.00 18.25 3.02
CA GLY A 141 8.13 17.85 3.88
C GLY A 141 7.77 17.76 5.37
N ASN A 142 6.50 17.88 5.74
CA ASN A 142 6.06 17.75 7.12
C ASN A 142 6.07 16.28 7.56
N THR A 143 6.52 16.03 8.78
CA THR A 143 6.40 14.72 9.40
C THR A 143 4.94 14.33 9.57
N VAL A 144 4.58 13.11 9.24
CA VAL A 144 3.22 12.59 9.35
C VAL A 144 3.03 11.90 10.70
N THR A 145 1.93 12.19 11.36
CA THR A 145 1.57 11.52 12.61
C THR A 145 1.30 10.05 12.37
N VAL A 146 1.94 9.18 13.15
CA VAL A 146 1.66 7.73 13.20
C VAL A 146 1.03 7.43 14.55
N LYS A 147 -0.16 6.88 14.54
CA LYS A 147 -0.89 6.49 15.76
C LYS A 147 -1.45 5.08 15.66
N GLY A 148 -1.56 4.44 16.79
CA GLY A 148 -2.26 3.17 16.93
C GLY A 148 -3.76 3.34 16.84
N SER A 149 -4.46 2.29 16.45
CA SER A 149 -5.93 2.22 16.49
C SER A 149 -6.50 2.37 17.92
N ASP A 150 -5.67 2.13 18.94
CA ASP A 150 -5.98 2.36 20.35
C ASP A 150 -5.73 3.81 20.82
N GLY A 151 -5.28 4.69 19.92
CA GLY A 151 -4.97 6.09 20.19
C GLY A 151 -3.53 6.37 20.64
N THR A 152 -2.67 5.35 20.78
CA THR A 152 -1.24 5.55 21.07
C THR A 152 -0.58 6.35 19.96
N VAL A 153 0.11 7.44 20.29
CA VAL A 153 0.88 8.23 19.32
C VAL A 153 2.32 7.72 19.30
N TYR A 154 2.73 7.10 18.21
CA TYR A 154 4.09 6.62 18.01
C TYR A 154 5.01 7.70 17.46
N VAL A 155 4.51 8.48 16.49
CA VAL A 155 5.21 9.62 15.91
C VAL A 155 4.26 10.80 15.88
N LYS A 156 4.66 11.92 16.47
CA LYS A 156 3.90 13.16 16.40
C LYS A 156 4.41 14.01 15.25
N GLY A 157 3.55 14.27 14.27
CA GLY A 157 3.86 15.07 13.10
C GLY A 157 3.09 16.39 13.05
N THR A 158 3.40 17.17 12.02
CA THR A 158 2.76 18.45 11.71
C THR A 158 1.97 18.42 10.42
N SER A 159 2.03 17.31 9.67
CA SER A 159 1.19 17.11 8.47
C SER A 159 -0.29 17.08 8.81
N ASP A 160 -1.13 17.46 7.86
CA ASP A 160 -2.59 17.31 7.96
C ASP A 160 -3.03 15.83 7.88
N TYR A 161 -2.14 14.95 7.40
CA TYR A 161 -2.43 13.52 7.27
C TYR A 161 -2.01 12.74 8.51
N THR A 162 -2.69 11.62 8.71
CA THR A 162 -2.42 10.66 9.79
C THR A 162 -2.34 9.24 9.23
N ILE A 163 -1.38 8.48 9.73
CA ILE A 163 -1.25 7.05 9.48
C ILE A 163 -1.74 6.31 10.74
N THR A 164 -2.75 5.46 10.58
CA THR A 164 -3.29 4.61 11.65
C THR A 164 -2.81 3.18 11.46
N VAL A 165 -2.25 2.60 12.52
CA VAL A 165 -1.63 1.25 12.48
C VAL A 165 -2.10 0.40 13.66
N GLY A 166 -2.05 -0.92 13.50
CA GLY A 166 -2.18 -1.86 14.61
C GLY A 166 -0.89 -1.97 15.42
N SER A 167 0.26 -1.88 14.75
CA SER A 167 1.59 -1.87 15.39
C SER A 167 2.58 -1.03 14.61
N TYR A 168 3.57 -0.49 15.32
CA TYR A 168 4.63 0.35 14.76
C TYR A 168 5.98 -0.01 15.34
N GLN A 169 6.99 -0.03 14.48
CA GLN A 169 8.40 -0.19 14.85
C GLN A 169 9.26 0.75 13.99
N ASP A 170 10.27 1.38 14.59
CA ASP A 170 11.33 2.18 13.95
C ASP A 170 12.72 1.64 14.29
#